data_6b4162300fc6752d5255a3095a13f771
#
_entry.id   6b4162300fc6752d5255a3095a13f771
#
_cell.length_a   1.000
_cell.length_b   1.000
_cell.length_c   1.000
_cell.angle_alpha   90.00
_cell.angle_beta   90.00
_cell.angle_gamma   90.00
#
_symmetry.space_group_name_H-M   'P 1'
#
loop_
_entity.id
_entity.type
_entity.pdbx_description
1 polymer ?
#
loop_
_entity_poly.entity_id
_entity_poly.type
_entity_poly.pdbx_seq_one_letter_code
_entity_poly.pdbx_strand_id
1 'polypeptide(L)'
;FNVGGMIVTAIGLLMLVNLDVEKPLILIIVGMVVQTLGSGSFWPSNNSSILSVVSPANYGVISSFTNLVRNSGHVVGVAISTAIVTGTMGSLGHPPTLSAINESSDLPILSAFTIGLQNTFWVCVALTLMAAVASLIGTSWKNKDVKTLNVKGDIHGEV
;
A
#
# COMPACT_ATOMS: atom_id res chain seq x y z
N PHE A 1 -6.47 -10.89 9.79
CA PHE A 1 -5.06 -10.44 9.84
C PHE A 1 -4.72 -9.53 8.64
N ASN A 2 -5.02 -9.90 7.39
CA ASN A 2 -4.70 -9.10 6.20
C ASN A 2 -5.31 -7.70 6.24
N VAL A 3 -6.59 -7.59 6.57
CA VAL A 3 -7.30 -6.29 6.63
C VAL A 3 -6.77 -5.42 7.77
N GLY A 4 -6.43 -6.02 8.91
CA GLY A 4 -5.86 -5.28 10.05
C GLY A 4 -4.52 -4.60 9.68
N GLY A 5 -3.62 -5.31 9.00
CA GLY A 5 -2.37 -4.73 8.51
C GLY A 5 -2.57 -3.56 7.54
N MET A 6 -3.57 -3.68 6.63
CA MET A 6 -3.90 -2.60 5.69
C MET A 6 -4.48 -1.36 6.39
N ILE A 7 -5.31 -1.54 7.42
CA ILE A 7 -5.84 -0.43 8.22
C ILE A 7 -4.72 0.29 8.95
N VAL A 8 -3.80 -0.44 9.59
CA VAL A 8 -2.63 0.16 10.27
C VAL A 8 -1.74 0.91 9.28
N THR A 9 -1.52 0.35 8.08
CA THR A 9 -0.79 1.04 7.00
C THR A 9 -1.49 2.34 6.59
N ALA A 10 -2.82 2.31 6.42
CA ALA A 10 -3.60 3.50 6.07
C ALA A 10 -3.53 4.58 7.16
N ILE A 11 -3.56 4.20 8.45
CA ILE A 11 -3.39 5.13 9.57
C ILE A 11 -1.99 5.78 9.52
N GLY A 12 -0.94 4.99 9.30
CA GLY A 12 0.42 5.52 9.14
C GLY A 12 0.54 6.52 7.98
N LEU A 13 -0.09 6.22 6.83
CA LEU A 13 -0.14 7.12 5.68
C LEU A 13 -0.92 8.40 5.99
N LEU A 14 -2.05 8.32 6.71
CA LEU A 14 -2.83 9.49 7.12
C LEU A 14 -2.05 10.42 8.07
N MET A 15 -1.19 9.86 8.93
CA MET A 15 -0.26 10.66 9.73
C MET A 15 0.74 11.41 8.85
N LEU A 16 1.21 10.79 7.76
CA LEU A 16 2.16 11.40 6.82
C LEU A 16 1.50 12.40 5.86
N VAL A 17 0.20 12.34 5.64
CA VAL A 17 -0.53 13.36 4.83
C VAL A 17 -0.47 14.75 5.46
N ASN A 18 -0.44 14.84 6.80
CA ASN A 18 -0.39 16.10 7.53
C ASN A 18 1.04 16.63 7.71
N LEU A 19 1.98 16.24 6.85
CA LEU A 19 3.34 16.78 6.87
C LEU A 19 3.33 18.28 6.54
N ASP A 20 4.09 19.04 7.34
CA ASP A 20 4.36 20.45 7.12
C ASP A 20 5.84 20.71 7.41
N VAL A 21 6.43 21.71 6.75
CA VAL A 21 7.85 22.05 6.92
C VAL A 21 8.17 22.43 8.37
N GLU A 22 7.18 22.94 9.11
CA GLU A 22 7.31 23.37 10.51
C GLU A 22 7.07 22.26 11.54
N LYS A 23 6.61 21.07 11.12
CA LYS A 23 6.27 20.01 12.08
C LYS A 23 7.51 19.25 12.58
N PRO A 24 7.46 18.77 13.83
CA PRO A 24 8.58 18.04 14.41
C PRO A 24 8.85 16.73 13.66
N LEU A 25 10.10 16.46 13.37
CA LEU A 25 10.59 15.23 12.73
C LEU A 25 10.07 13.95 13.37
N ILE A 26 9.79 13.99 14.68
CA ILE A 26 9.27 12.83 15.43
C ILE A 26 7.94 12.33 14.88
N LEU A 27 7.07 13.22 14.41
CA LEU A 27 5.77 12.85 13.83
C LEU A 27 5.94 12.06 12.52
N ILE A 28 6.92 12.46 11.71
CA ILE A 28 7.28 11.77 10.47
C ILE A 28 7.78 10.36 10.79
N ILE A 29 8.71 10.27 11.74
CA ILE A 29 9.30 8.98 12.15
C ILE A 29 8.21 8.05 12.68
N VAL A 30 7.32 8.53 13.54
CA VAL A 30 6.20 7.74 14.08
C VAL A 30 5.27 7.27 12.95
N GLY A 31 4.89 8.13 12.02
CA GLY A 31 4.08 7.77 10.86
C GLY A 31 4.72 6.68 9.99
N MET A 32 6.04 6.79 9.73
CA MET A 32 6.81 5.78 9.00
C MET A 32 6.87 4.44 9.74
N VAL A 33 7.07 4.46 11.06
CA VAL A 33 7.08 3.23 11.88
C VAL A 33 5.72 2.55 11.86
N VAL A 34 4.64 3.30 12.07
CA VAL A 34 3.27 2.76 12.04
C VAL A 34 2.95 2.15 10.67
N GLN A 35 3.28 2.86 9.59
CA GLN A 35 3.07 2.39 8.22
C GLN A 35 3.88 1.12 7.94
N THR A 36 5.14 1.04 8.41
CA THR A 36 6.00 -0.13 8.23
C THR A 36 5.50 -1.33 9.02
N LEU A 37 5.02 -1.14 10.26
CA LEU A 37 4.42 -2.21 11.06
C LEU A 37 3.16 -2.77 10.40
N GLY A 38 2.32 -1.92 9.84
CA GLY A 38 1.12 -2.32 9.10
C GLY A 38 1.46 -3.16 7.87
N SER A 39 2.36 -2.68 7.02
CA SER A 39 2.80 -3.39 5.81
C SER A 39 3.57 -4.67 6.15
N GLY A 40 4.41 -4.66 7.19
CA GLY A 40 5.16 -5.81 7.66
C GLY A 40 4.26 -6.96 8.17
N SER A 41 3.10 -6.64 8.73
CA SER A 41 2.11 -7.63 9.14
C SER A 41 1.28 -8.17 7.96
N PHE A 42 1.05 -7.35 6.94
CA PHE A 42 0.28 -7.72 5.75
C PHE A 42 1.01 -8.74 4.88
N TRP A 43 2.31 -8.56 4.62
CA TRP A 43 3.06 -9.35 3.66
C TRP A 43 3.13 -10.85 3.97
N PRO A 44 3.49 -11.32 5.18
CA PRO A 44 3.53 -12.74 5.51
C PRO A 44 2.16 -13.39 5.41
N SER A 45 1.13 -12.70 5.88
CA SER A 45 -0.24 -13.17 5.87
C SER A 45 -0.78 -13.31 4.43
N ASN A 46 -0.49 -12.35 3.55
CA ASN A 46 -0.87 -12.40 2.15
C ASN A 46 -0.17 -13.54 1.40
N ASN A 47 1.15 -13.71 1.58
CA ASN A 47 1.91 -14.81 0.98
C ASN A 47 1.40 -16.18 1.44
N SER A 48 1.14 -16.34 2.73
CA SER A 48 0.57 -17.57 3.27
C SER A 48 -0.80 -17.88 2.66
N SER A 49 -1.65 -16.86 2.48
CA SER A 49 -2.96 -17.01 1.85
C SER A 49 -2.87 -17.43 0.38
N ILE A 50 -1.91 -16.91 -0.37
CA ILE A 50 -1.67 -17.28 -1.77
C ILE A 50 -1.18 -18.73 -1.85
N LEU A 51 -0.18 -19.11 -1.04
CA LEU A 51 0.40 -20.45 -1.07
C LEU A 51 -0.54 -21.53 -0.55
N SER A 52 -1.48 -21.19 0.33
CA SER A 52 -2.43 -22.16 0.90
C SER A 52 -3.40 -22.78 -0.12
N VAL A 53 -3.58 -22.15 -1.28
CA VAL A 53 -4.49 -22.61 -2.35
C VAL A 53 -3.76 -23.23 -3.54
N VAL A 54 -2.43 -23.35 -3.46
CA VAL A 54 -1.56 -23.85 -4.53
C VAL A 54 -0.94 -25.18 -4.13
N SER A 55 -0.79 -26.11 -5.09
CA SER A 55 -0.05 -27.36 -4.86
C SER A 55 1.43 -27.07 -4.55
N PRO A 56 2.05 -27.81 -3.59
CA PRO A 56 3.47 -27.67 -3.25
C PRO A 56 4.42 -27.71 -4.46
N ALA A 57 4.09 -28.49 -5.47
CA ALA A 57 4.88 -28.60 -6.70
C ALA A 57 4.99 -27.26 -7.47
N ASN A 58 4.04 -26.33 -7.27
CA ASN A 58 3.96 -25.05 -7.98
C ASN A 58 4.41 -23.85 -7.11
N TYR A 59 4.87 -24.06 -5.87
CA TYR A 59 5.25 -22.98 -4.97
C TYR A 59 6.33 -22.06 -5.55
N GLY A 60 7.33 -22.64 -6.24
CA GLY A 60 8.41 -21.87 -6.86
C GLY A 60 7.90 -20.91 -7.95
N VAL A 61 7.03 -21.40 -8.82
CA VAL A 61 6.46 -20.61 -9.91
C VAL A 61 5.59 -19.47 -9.36
N ILE A 62 4.70 -19.77 -8.43
CA ILE A 62 3.81 -18.77 -7.83
C ILE A 62 4.58 -17.73 -7.02
N SER A 63 5.59 -18.14 -6.26
CA SER A 63 6.44 -17.21 -5.52
C SER A 63 7.21 -16.27 -6.45
N SER A 64 7.76 -16.79 -7.55
CA SER A 64 8.45 -15.98 -8.56
C SER A 64 7.51 -14.99 -9.24
N PHE A 65 6.31 -15.43 -9.61
CA PHE A 65 5.28 -14.56 -10.18
C PHE A 65 4.85 -13.46 -9.21
N THR A 66 4.61 -13.80 -7.94
CA THR A 66 4.25 -12.82 -6.90
C THR A 66 5.36 -11.79 -6.69
N ASN A 67 6.63 -12.22 -6.71
CA ASN A 67 7.76 -11.31 -6.66
C ASN A 67 7.85 -10.38 -7.87
N LEU A 68 7.59 -10.91 -9.07
CA LEU A 68 7.57 -10.10 -10.29
C LEU A 68 6.49 -9.01 -10.22
N VAL A 69 5.27 -9.37 -9.84
CA VAL A 69 4.16 -8.42 -9.67
C VAL A 69 4.50 -7.35 -8.64
N ARG A 70 5.07 -7.75 -7.50
CA ARG A 70 5.48 -6.82 -6.45
C ARG A 70 6.55 -5.84 -6.91
N ASN A 71 7.59 -6.32 -7.58
CA ASN A 71 8.68 -5.46 -8.07
C ASN A 71 8.20 -4.52 -9.17
N SER A 72 7.34 -5.01 -10.08
CA SER A 72 6.71 -4.17 -11.10
C SER A 72 5.86 -3.07 -10.46
N GLY A 73 5.04 -3.42 -9.46
CA GLY A 73 4.25 -2.46 -8.69
C GLY A 73 5.11 -1.41 -7.98
N HIS A 74 6.27 -1.80 -7.47
CA HIS A 74 7.22 -0.88 -6.83
C HIS A 74 7.77 0.15 -7.82
N VAL A 75 8.21 -0.28 -8.99
CA VAL A 75 8.72 0.60 -10.05
C VAL A 75 7.64 1.57 -10.53
N VAL A 76 6.43 1.07 -10.81
CA VAL A 76 5.29 1.89 -11.22
C VAL A 76 4.91 2.89 -10.11
N GLY A 77 4.89 2.45 -8.86
CA GLY A 77 4.59 3.31 -7.71
C GLY A 77 5.58 4.46 -7.56
N VAL A 78 6.88 4.20 -7.70
CA VAL A 78 7.92 5.26 -7.67
C VAL A 78 7.75 6.23 -8.83
N ALA A 79 7.48 5.74 -10.05
CA ALA A 79 7.28 6.60 -11.21
C ALA A 79 6.07 7.52 -11.04
N ILE A 80 4.93 6.99 -10.57
CA ILE A 80 3.71 7.77 -10.31
C ILE A 80 3.96 8.81 -9.20
N SER A 81 4.59 8.41 -8.11
CA SER A 81 4.91 9.31 -6.98
C SER A 81 5.79 10.47 -7.44
N THR A 82 6.83 10.18 -8.21
CA THR A 82 7.72 11.21 -8.78
C THR A 82 6.97 12.14 -9.71
N ALA A 83 6.10 11.62 -10.58
CA ALA A 83 5.30 12.43 -11.50
C ALA A 83 4.32 13.36 -10.75
N ILE A 84 3.69 12.90 -9.67
CA ILE A 84 2.81 13.74 -8.84
C ILE A 84 3.60 14.85 -8.17
N VAL A 85 4.74 14.54 -7.55
CA VAL A 85 5.57 15.53 -6.85
C VAL A 85 6.09 16.58 -7.82
N THR A 86 6.72 16.16 -8.92
CA THR A 86 7.29 17.10 -9.91
C THR A 86 6.20 17.89 -10.63
N GLY A 87 5.05 17.28 -10.94
CA GLY A 87 3.89 17.96 -11.52
C GLY A 87 3.32 19.03 -10.58
N THR A 88 3.23 18.73 -9.27
CA THR A 88 2.79 19.70 -8.26
C THR A 88 3.77 20.88 -8.14
N MET A 89 5.08 20.61 -8.09
CA MET A 89 6.11 21.66 -8.07
C MET A 89 6.01 22.56 -9.31
N GLY A 90 5.84 21.96 -10.51
CA GLY A 90 5.66 22.69 -11.76
C GLY A 90 4.40 23.56 -11.77
N SER A 91 3.28 23.07 -11.25
CA SER A 91 2.03 23.86 -11.17
C SER A 91 2.11 25.05 -10.21
N LEU A 92 3.01 24.98 -9.24
CA LEU A 92 3.30 26.07 -8.29
C LEU A 92 4.39 27.04 -8.79
N GLY A 93 4.84 26.89 -10.05
CA GLY A 93 5.83 27.78 -10.67
C GLY A 93 7.27 27.50 -10.27
N HIS A 94 7.56 26.35 -9.69
CA HIS A 94 8.92 25.92 -9.33
C HIS A 94 9.50 24.91 -10.34
N PRO A 95 10.83 24.76 -10.45
CA PRO A 95 11.43 23.79 -11.35
C PRO A 95 10.92 22.36 -11.04
N PRO A 96 10.36 21.62 -12.03
CA PRO A 96 9.79 20.30 -11.81
C PRO A 96 10.86 19.20 -11.74
N THR A 97 11.91 19.43 -10.95
CA THR A 97 13.05 18.52 -10.79
C THR A 97 13.39 18.32 -9.33
N LEU A 98 13.65 17.09 -8.93
CA LEU A 98 14.04 16.75 -7.57
C LEU A 98 15.45 17.28 -7.22
N SER A 99 16.29 17.54 -8.22
CA SER A 99 17.62 18.14 -8.03
C SER A 99 17.54 19.59 -7.51
N ALA A 100 16.47 20.32 -7.81
CA ALA A 100 16.26 21.68 -7.31
C ALA A 100 16.18 21.74 -5.77
N ILE A 101 15.84 20.65 -5.11
CA ILE A 101 15.76 20.55 -3.65
C ILE A 101 17.15 20.50 -3.02
N ASN A 102 18.13 19.88 -3.70
CA ASN A 102 19.50 19.79 -3.21
C ASN A 102 20.30 21.10 -3.38
N GLU A 103 19.92 21.92 -4.33
CA GLU A 103 20.65 23.15 -4.70
C GLU A 103 20.13 24.41 -4.01
N SER A 104 18.88 24.38 -3.51
CA SER A 104 18.24 25.52 -2.88
C SER A 104 17.68 25.19 -1.52
N SER A 105 18.13 25.93 -0.50
CA SER A 105 17.51 25.94 0.83
C SER A 105 16.28 26.86 0.89
N ASP A 106 15.71 27.23 -0.25
CA ASP A 106 14.61 28.18 -0.33
C ASP A 106 13.30 27.56 0.20
N LEU A 107 12.75 28.15 1.23
CA LEU A 107 11.48 27.74 1.85
C LEU A 107 10.32 27.53 0.85
N PRO A 108 10.15 28.36 -0.21
CA PRO A 108 9.09 28.15 -1.20
C PRO A 108 9.23 26.82 -1.98
N ILE A 109 10.44 26.41 -2.32
CA ILE A 109 10.69 25.15 -3.04
C ILE A 109 10.44 23.95 -2.13
N LEU A 110 10.87 24.02 -0.87
CA LEU A 110 10.60 23.00 0.13
C LEU A 110 9.09 22.85 0.40
N SER A 111 8.37 23.96 0.48
CA SER A 111 6.91 23.93 0.68
C SER A 111 6.18 23.31 -0.53
N ALA A 112 6.56 23.66 -1.76
CA ALA A 112 6.01 23.07 -2.97
C ALA A 112 6.27 21.55 -3.05
N PHE A 113 7.46 21.12 -2.66
CA PHE A 113 7.80 19.69 -2.55
C PHE A 113 6.96 18.98 -1.50
N THR A 114 6.79 19.57 -0.31
CA THR A 114 5.97 19.02 0.76
C THR A 114 4.51 18.86 0.34
N ILE A 115 3.94 19.84 -0.37
CA ILE A 115 2.59 19.75 -0.95
C ILE A 115 2.51 18.59 -1.97
N GLY A 116 3.54 18.42 -2.81
CA GLY A 116 3.63 17.29 -3.73
C GLY A 116 3.66 15.93 -3.03
N LEU A 117 4.40 15.82 -1.92
CA LEU A 117 4.40 14.63 -1.08
C LEU A 117 3.04 14.37 -0.44
N GLN A 118 2.37 15.39 0.10
CA GLN A 118 1.02 15.26 0.66
C GLN A 118 0.03 14.72 -0.38
N ASN A 119 0.04 15.27 -1.60
CA ASN A 119 -0.79 14.78 -2.69
C ASN A 119 -0.49 13.31 -3.03
N THR A 120 0.77 12.92 -3.04
CA THR A 120 1.18 11.52 -3.23
C THR A 120 0.64 10.62 -2.13
N PHE A 121 0.74 11.03 -0.87
CA PHE A 121 0.21 10.24 0.26
C PHE A 121 -1.32 10.12 0.21
N TRP A 122 -2.06 11.15 -0.23
CA TRP A 122 -3.50 11.04 -0.47
C TRP A 122 -3.84 9.98 -1.51
N VAL A 123 -3.11 9.94 -2.61
CA VAL A 123 -3.27 8.89 -3.63
C VAL A 123 -2.96 7.50 -3.06
N CYS A 124 -1.89 7.38 -2.27
CA CYS A 124 -1.55 6.11 -1.60
C CYS A 124 -2.63 5.65 -0.61
N VAL A 125 -3.21 6.57 0.17
CA VAL A 125 -4.34 6.26 1.07
C VAL A 125 -5.53 5.75 0.28
N ALA A 126 -5.92 6.43 -0.81
CA ALA A 126 -7.02 6.01 -1.65
C ALA A 126 -6.80 4.60 -2.24
N LEU A 127 -5.60 4.33 -2.77
CA LEU A 127 -5.24 3.02 -3.30
C LEU A 127 -5.25 1.93 -2.22
N THR A 128 -4.74 2.24 -1.02
CA THR A 128 -4.73 1.29 0.10
C THR A 128 -6.14 0.96 0.56
N LEU A 129 -7.04 1.94 0.61
CA LEU A 129 -8.45 1.72 0.96
C LEU A 129 -9.17 0.89 -0.12
N MET A 130 -8.93 1.16 -1.40
CA MET A 130 -9.48 0.33 -2.50
C MET A 130 -8.99 -1.12 -2.40
N ALA A 131 -7.71 -1.32 -2.11
CA ALA A 131 -7.15 -2.65 -1.91
C ALA A 131 -7.75 -3.36 -0.68
N ALA A 132 -7.99 -2.64 0.42
CA ALA A 132 -8.65 -3.17 1.61
C ALA A 132 -10.10 -3.62 1.31
N VAL A 133 -10.85 -2.82 0.58
CA VAL A 133 -12.22 -3.17 0.13
C VAL A 133 -12.20 -4.41 -0.77
N ALA A 134 -11.29 -4.47 -1.75
CA ALA A 134 -11.13 -5.63 -2.62
C ALA A 134 -10.78 -6.90 -1.83
N SER A 135 -9.92 -6.78 -0.80
CA SER A 135 -9.57 -7.89 0.10
C SER A 135 -10.76 -8.39 0.91
N LEU A 136 -11.62 -7.48 1.40
CA LEU A 136 -12.84 -7.84 2.13
C LEU A 136 -13.83 -8.61 1.24
N ILE A 137 -14.02 -8.16 0.00
CA ILE A 137 -14.89 -8.82 -0.97
C ILE A 137 -14.36 -10.23 -1.26
N GLY A 138 -13.06 -10.40 -1.51
CA GLY A 138 -12.45 -11.70 -1.76
C GLY A 138 -12.61 -12.68 -0.59
N THR A 139 -12.49 -12.20 0.65
CA THR A 139 -12.70 -13.02 1.85
C THR A 139 -14.17 -13.44 2.02
N SER A 140 -15.12 -12.58 1.66
CA SER A 140 -16.55 -12.87 1.73
C SER A 140 -16.97 -13.96 0.75
N TRP A 141 -16.41 -14.00 -0.44
CA TRP A 141 -16.67 -15.04 -1.44
C TRP A 141 -16.16 -16.40 -0.97
N LYS A 142 -14.92 -16.47 -0.47
CA LYS A 142 -14.34 -17.71 0.06
C LYS A 142 -15.18 -18.34 1.18
N ASN A 143 -15.76 -17.53 2.08
CA ASN A 143 -16.62 -18.03 3.16
C ASN A 143 -17.98 -18.58 2.65
N LYS A 144 -18.48 -18.09 1.53
CA LYS A 144 -19.71 -18.64 0.92
C LYS A 144 -19.47 -20.02 0.31
N ASP A 145 -18.35 -20.20 -0.40
CA ASP A 145 -18.05 -21.48 -1.05
C ASP A 145 -17.80 -22.60 -0.03
N VAL A 146 -17.11 -22.30 1.07
CA VAL A 146 -16.89 -23.26 2.16
C VAL A 146 -18.21 -23.67 2.85
N LYS A 147 -19.13 -22.73 3.05
CA LYS A 147 -20.45 -23.03 3.61
C LYS A 147 -21.30 -23.92 2.68
N THR A 148 -21.26 -23.68 1.37
CA THR A 148 -22.02 -24.50 0.40
C THR A 148 -21.46 -25.89 0.27
N LEU A 149 -20.14 -26.09 0.38
CA LEU A 149 -19.50 -27.39 0.37
C LEU A 149 -19.80 -28.21 1.64
N ASN A 150 -19.82 -27.60 2.82
CA ASN A 150 -20.20 -28.27 4.06
C ASN A 150 -21.66 -28.70 4.06
N VAL A 151 -22.58 -27.85 3.62
CA VAL A 151 -24.01 -28.20 3.52
C VAL A 151 -24.23 -29.36 2.53
N LYS A 152 -23.42 -29.42 1.44
CA LYS A 152 -23.54 -30.51 0.46
C LYS A 152 -22.92 -31.82 0.94
N GLY A 153 -21.89 -31.73 1.82
CA GLY A 153 -21.30 -32.92 2.48
C GLY A 153 -22.20 -33.58 3.51
N ASP A 154 -22.96 -32.81 4.29
CA ASP A 154 -23.91 -33.30 5.27
C ASP A 154 -25.11 -34.02 4.63
N ILE A 155 -25.51 -33.61 3.42
CA ILE A 155 -26.65 -34.24 2.70
C ILE A 155 -26.26 -35.61 2.10
N HIS A 156 -24.99 -35.87 1.83
CA HIS A 156 -24.51 -37.14 1.28
C HIS A 156 -23.94 -38.12 2.31
N GLY A 157 -23.86 -37.71 3.58
CA GLY A 157 -23.41 -38.56 4.69
C GLY A 157 -24.53 -39.34 5.41
N GLU A 158 -25.78 -39.15 5.02
CA GLU A 158 -26.96 -39.82 5.63
C GLU A 158 -27.63 -40.89 4.71
N VAL A 159 -26.85 -41.52 3.80
CA VAL A 159 -27.37 -42.66 3.00
C VAL A 159 -26.52 -43.90 3.23
#